data_20e6c000b0a85d79bc62dc4a8b905989
#
_entry.id   20e6c000b0a85d79bc62dc4a8b905989
#
_cell.length_a   1.000
_cell.length_b   1.000
_cell.length_c   1.000
_cell.angle_alpha   90.00
_cell.angle_beta   90.00
_cell.angle_gamma   90.00
#
_symmetry.space_group_name_H-M   'P 1'
#
loop_
_entity.id
_entity.type
_entity.pdbx_description
1 polymer ?
#
loop_
_entity_poly.entity_id
_entity_poly.type
_entity_poly.pdbx_seq_one_letter_code
_entity_poly.pdbx_strand_id
1 'polypeptide(L)'
;MSVVLQSDERLTFAACWGHARRKVVQATTYQREGQQLLAMIQALYDVETRAADMAWQDRQALRQRESTIILAGIKDWLDAVPLGQVLPKSDFAEALRYLRNHWEALGVFVNDGRIPIDNNSVERLMKQVAMGRKAWLFVCSVEGGEQSAMLMTLASSARRHDLDVWTYVKDVLDQLLAGSTDYHSLLPDVWKPAHPDAVRQYRVEERRDKAERKQLAAAHRRLAARARR
;
A
#
# COMPACT_ATOMS: atom_id res chain seq x y z
N MET A 1 5.55 -5.16 17.08
CA MET A 1 6.47 -5.31 15.93
C MET A 1 7.28 -4.06 15.58
N SER A 2 6.94 -2.89 16.10
CA SER A 2 7.62 -1.61 15.80
C SER A 2 8.93 -1.37 16.55
N VAL A 3 9.16 -1.99 17.71
CA VAL A 3 10.30 -1.68 18.58
C VAL A 3 11.65 -2.23 18.06
N VAL A 4 11.65 -3.35 17.36
CA VAL A 4 12.88 -4.00 16.87
C VAL A 4 13.47 -3.30 15.64
N LEU A 5 12.63 -2.65 14.80
CA LEU A 5 13.08 -1.98 13.58
C LEU A 5 13.60 -0.55 13.82
N GLN A 6 13.28 0.07 14.97
CA GLN A 6 13.72 1.43 15.30
C GLN A 6 15.18 1.51 15.81
N SER A 7 15.80 0.38 16.12
CA SER A 7 17.17 0.32 16.66
C SER A 7 18.28 0.13 15.63
N ASP A 8 17.94 -0.14 14.35
CA ASP A 8 18.93 -0.27 13.27
C ASP A 8 18.96 1.01 12.43
N GLU A 9 20.02 1.80 12.53
CA GLU A 9 20.20 3.06 11.77
C GLU A 9 20.14 2.88 10.25
N ARG A 10 20.27 1.64 9.75
CA ARG A 10 20.14 1.31 8.33
C ARG A 10 18.68 1.18 7.87
N LEU A 11 17.72 1.14 8.79
CA LEU A 11 16.32 0.95 8.50
C LEU A 11 15.52 2.22 8.75
N THR A 12 14.81 2.69 7.73
CA THR A 12 13.87 3.81 7.85
C THR A 12 12.45 3.27 8.00
N PHE A 13 11.83 3.56 9.13
CA PHE A 13 10.44 3.20 9.37
C PHE A 13 9.50 4.20 8.69
N ALA A 14 8.65 3.70 7.80
CA ALA A 14 7.58 4.47 7.17
C ALA A 14 6.21 4.01 7.70
N ALA A 15 5.41 4.95 8.21
CA ALA A 15 4.07 4.66 8.68
C ALA A 15 3.04 4.77 7.54
N CYS A 16 1.86 4.17 7.75
CA CYS A 16 0.82 4.00 6.74
C CYS A 16 -0.33 4.99 6.95
N TRP A 17 -0.56 5.88 5.99
CA TRP A 17 -1.71 6.79 6.01
C TRP A 17 -3.06 6.08 5.93
N GLY A 18 -3.12 4.88 5.35
CA GLY A 18 -4.32 4.05 5.36
C GLY A 18 -4.77 3.67 6.78
N HIS A 19 -3.82 3.37 7.68
CA HIS A 19 -4.10 3.11 9.09
C HIS A 19 -4.53 4.37 9.84
N ALA A 20 -3.84 5.48 9.64
CA ALA A 20 -4.22 6.78 10.19
C ALA A 20 -5.67 7.13 9.80
N ARG A 21 -5.99 7.04 8.51
CA ARG A 21 -7.34 7.29 7.98
C ARG A 21 -8.39 6.39 8.60
N ARG A 22 -8.09 5.09 8.75
CA ARG A 22 -9.03 4.12 9.35
C ARG A 22 -9.39 4.48 10.78
N LYS A 23 -8.40 4.87 11.61
CA LYS A 23 -8.62 5.32 12.98
C LYS A 23 -9.52 6.56 13.06
N VAL A 24 -9.31 7.53 12.17
CA VAL A 24 -10.15 8.74 12.11
C VAL A 24 -11.59 8.40 11.67
N VAL A 25 -11.77 7.48 10.72
CA VAL A 25 -13.11 7.03 10.28
C VAL A 25 -13.87 6.32 11.42
N GLN A 26 -13.17 5.58 12.28
CA GLN A 26 -13.77 4.90 13.43
C GLN A 26 -14.16 5.87 14.54
N ALA A 27 -13.60 7.07 14.57
CA ALA A 27 -13.85 8.10 15.57
C ALA A 27 -15.18 8.82 15.35
N THR A 28 -16.29 8.15 15.64
CA THR A 28 -17.65 8.64 15.39
C THR A 28 -18.09 9.77 16.34
N THR A 29 -17.44 9.92 17.49
CA THR A 29 -17.82 10.88 18.55
C THR A 29 -17.52 12.34 18.18
N TYR A 30 -16.50 12.59 17.34
CA TYR A 30 -16.04 13.92 16.91
C TYR A 30 -16.20 14.06 15.40
N GLN A 31 -17.46 14.12 14.94
CA GLN A 31 -17.75 14.07 13.49
C GLN A 31 -17.19 15.26 12.72
N ARG A 32 -17.26 16.48 13.27
CA ARG A 32 -16.81 17.69 12.58
C ARG A 32 -15.29 17.71 12.43
N GLU A 33 -14.56 17.51 13.51
CA GLU A 33 -13.11 17.47 13.55
C GLU A 33 -12.57 16.28 12.75
N GLY A 34 -13.21 15.13 12.87
CA GLY A 34 -12.89 13.94 12.11
C GLY A 34 -13.10 14.14 10.61
N GLN A 35 -14.16 14.82 10.17
CA GLN A 35 -14.40 15.15 8.77
C GLN A 35 -13.36 16.13 8.22
N GLN A 36 -12.98 17.15 8.99
CA GLN A 36 -11.91 18.07 8.60
C GLN A 36 -10.58 17.33 8.37
N LEU A 37 -10.19 16.50 9.33
CA LEU A 37 -8.97 15.70 9.21
C LEU A 37 -9.03 14.70 8.04
N LEU A 38 -10.18 14.05 7.83
CA LEU A 38 -10.38 13.16 6.68
C LEU A 38 -10.29 13.90 5.34
N ALA A 39 -10.77 15.13 5.26
CA ALA A 39 -10.65 15.94 4.05
C ALA A 39 -9.18 16.26 3.73
N MET A 40 -8.39 16.62 4.75
CA MET A 40 -6.95 16.86 4.59
C MET A 40 -6.19 15.58 4.19
N ILE A 41 -6.50 14.45 4.83
CA ILE A 41 -5.92 13.14 4.43
C ILE A 41 -6.34 12.79 2.99
N GLN A 42 -7.58 13.07 2.59
CA GLN A 42 -8.03 12.85 1.22
C GLN A 42 -7.23 13.68 0.21
N ALA A 43 -6.86 14.91 0.56
CA ALA A 43 -6.03 15.75 -0.30
C ALA A 43 -4.64 15.11 -0.57
N LEU A 44 -4.03 14.42 0.41
CA LEU A 44 -2.81 13.62 0.18
C LEU A 44 -3.05 12.50 -0.86
N TYR A 45 -4.16 11.76 -0.73
CA TYR A 45 -4.50 10.71 -1.69
C TYR A 45 -4.86 11.26 -3.09
N ASP A 46 -5.33 12.50 -3.19
CA ASP A 46 -5.59 13.13 -4.47
C ASP A 46 -4.28 13.48 -5.20
N VAL A 47 -3.23 13.87 -4.47
CA VAL A 47 -1.86 14.01 -5.01
C VAL A 47 -1.37 12.66 -5.53
N GLU A 48 -1.49 11.59 -4.72
CA GLU A 48 -1.08 10.24 -5.11
C GLU A 48 -1.83 9.71 -6.35
N THR A 49 -3.10 10.07 -6.47
CA THR A 49 -3.90 9.68 -7.66
C THR A 49 -3.37 10.32 -8.93
N ARG A 50 -2.91 11.58 -8.85
CA ARG A 50 -2.27 12.27 -10.00
C ARG A 50 -0.87 11.73 -10.29
N ALA A 51 -0.18 11.27 -9.26
CA ALA A 51 1.16 10.72 -9.36
C ALA A 51 1.22 9.23 -9.76
N ALA A 52 0.07 8.56 -9.94
CA ALA A 52 0.00 7.10 -10.04
C ALA A 52 0.85 6.52 -11.18
N ASP A 53 0.84 7.20 -12.35
CA ASP A 53 1.53 6.73 -13.56
C ASP A 53 2.86 7.47 -13.82
N MET A 54 3.30 8.31 -12.86
CA MET A 54 4.54 9.07 -12.98
C MET A 54 5.77 8.20 -12.63
N ALA A 55 6.92 8.52 -13.23
CA ALA A 55 8.19 8.02 -12.78
C ALA A 55 8.44 8.41 -11.31
N TRP A 56 9.23 7.64 -10.58
CA TRP A 56 9.40 7.87 -9.14
C TRP A 56 10.02 9.26 -8.84
N GLN A 57 10.88 9.78 -9.70
CA GLN A 57 11.49 11.11 -9.55
C GLN A 57 10.42 12.22 -9.65
N ASP A 58 9.55 12.14 -10.67
CA ASP A 58 8.48 13.11 -10.88
C ASP A 58 7.43 13.04 -9.78
N ARG A 59 7.14 11.81 -9.30
CA ARG A 59 6.28 11.57 -8.14
C ARG A 59 6.85 12.22 -6.89
N GLN A 60 8.14 12.09 -6.64
CA GLN A 60 8.82 12.74 -5.52
C GLN A 60 8.73 14.25 -5.61
N ALA A 61 9.03 14.84 -6.77
CA ALA A 61 8.96 16.27 -7.00
C ALA A 61 7.53 16.81 -6.77
N LEU A 62 6.50 16.09 -7.24
CA LEU A 62 5.10 16.45 -7.01
C LEU A 62 4.74 16.42 -5.53
N ARG A 63 5.16 15.36 -4.80
CA ARG A 63 4.93 15.22 -3.36
C ARG A 63 5.61 16.35 -2.56
N GLN A 64 6.86 16.65 -2.88
CA GLN A 64 7.61 17.74 -2.24
C GLN A 64 6.94 19.10 -2.46
N ARG A 65 6.37 19.35 -3.64
CA ARG A 65 5.67 20.59 -3.94
C ARG A 65 4.30 20.69 -3.28
N GLU A 66 3.51 19.60 -3.27
CA GLU A 66 2.10 19.67 -2.89
C GLU A 66 1.80 18.92 -1.58
N SER A 67 2.32 17.71 -1.38
CA SER A 67 2.04 16.94 -0.16
C SER A 67 2.69 17.57 1.07
N THR A 68 3.83 18.23 0.93
CA THR A 68 4.51 18.92 2.04
C THR A 68 3.63 20.04 2.61
N ILE A 69 2.96 20.82 1.74
CA ILE A 69 2.05 21.88 2.17
C ILE A 69 0.85 21.31 2.91
N ILE A 70 0.29 20.19 2.39
CA ILE A 70 -0.84 19.53 3.03
C ILE A 70 -0.43 18.96 4.40
N LEU A 71 0.76 18.35 4.48
CA LEU A 71 1.31 17.83 5.74
C LEU A 71 1.50 18.96 6.77
N ALA A 72 2.03 20.10 6.36
CA ALA A 72 2.15 21.27 7.23
C ALA A 72 0.78 21.68 7.78
N GLY A 73 -0.24 21.80 6.92
CA GLY A 73 -1.60 22.11 7.36
C GLY A 73 -2.20 21.07 8.30
N ILE A 74 -1.93 19.77 8.09
CA ILE A 74 -2.35 18.72 9.03
C ILE A 74 -1.62 18.86 10.37
N LYS A 75 -0.33 19.19 10.34
CA LYS A 75 0.47 19.37 11.56
C LYS A 75 -0.04 20.55 12.38
N ASP A 76 -0.25 21.70 11.73
CA ASP A 76 -0.81 22.90 12.38
C ASP A 76 -2.17 22.60 13.00
N TRP A 77 -3.02 21.89 12.26
CA TRP A 77 -4.33 21.48 12.76
C TRP A 77 -4.21 20.54 13.98
N LEU A 78 -3.31 19.54 13.93
CA LEU A 78 -3.06 18.64 15.06
C LEU A 78 -2.55 19.39 16.30
N ASP A 79 -1.68 20.35 16.11
CA ASP A 79 -1.11 21.16 17.21
C ASP A 79 -2.15 22.09 17.81
N ALA A 80 -3.09 22.61 16.99
CA ALA A 80 -4.19 23.45 17.44
C ALA A 80 -5.28 22.69 18.21
N VAL A 81 -5.43 21.36 18.04
CA VAL A 81 -6.42 20.57 18.78
C VAL A 81 -5.95 20.31 20.21
N PRO A 82 -6.61 20.87 21.24
CA PRO A 82 -6.21 20.66 22.62
C PRO A 82 -6.65 19.25 23.07
N LEU A 83 -5.67 18.37 23.28
CA LEU A 83 -5.96 16.98 23.76
C LEU A 83 -6.73 16.94 25.09
N GLY A 84 -6.57 17.96 25.92
CA GLY A 84 -7.30 18.06 27.19
C GLY A 84 -8.81 18.26 27.05
N GLN A 85 -9.29 18.68 25.86
CA GLN A 85 -10.72 18.84 25.55
C GLN A 85 -11.31 17.60 24.84
N VAL A 86 -10.46 16.65 24.44
CA VAL A 86 -10.87 15.40 23.82
C VAL A 86 -10.98 14.32 24.91
N LEU A 87 -12.07 13.56 24.93
CA LEU A 87 -12.24 12.46 25.87
C LEU A 87 -11.05 11.49 25.78
N PRO A 88 -10.30 11.26 26.86
CA PRO A 88 -8.98 10.60 26.81
C PRO A 88 -9.00 9.16 26.26
N LYS A 89 -10.12 8.46 26.39
CA LYS A 89 -10.32 7.06 25.94
C LYS A 89 -11.19 6.97 24.69
N SER A 90 -11.47 8.09 24.01
CA SER A 90 -12.24 8.05 22.76
C SER A 90 -11.39 7.56 21.59
N ASP A 91 -12.05 6.97 20.59
CA ASP A 91 -11.40 6.57 19.33
C ASP A 91 -10.72 7.76 18.64
N PHE A 92 -11.27 8.96 18.81
CA PHE A 92 -10.67 10.18 18.26
C PHE A 92 -9.35 10.54 18.96
N ALA A 93 -9.30 10.44 20.30
CA ALA A 93 -8.05 10.64 21.04
C ALA A 93 -6.98 9.61 20.64
N GLU A 94 -7.40 8.38 20.37
CA GLU A 94 -6.49 7.33 19.87
C GLU A 94 -5.98 7.66 18.46
N ALA A 95 -6.84 8.15 17.58
CA ALA A 95 -6.45 8.58 16.23
C ALA A 95 -5.45 9.74 16.27
N LEU A 96 -5.68 10.75 17.11
CA LEU A 96 -4.77 11.89 17.28
C LEU A 96 -3.40 11.45 17.87
N ARG A 97 -3.42 10.56 18.88
CA ARG A 97 -2.17 10.00 19.44
C ARG A 97 -1.41 9.20 18.41
N TYR A 98 -2.09 8.40 17.58
CA TYR A 98 -1.45 7.65 16.52
C TYR A 98 -0.75 8.59 15.53
N LEU A 99 -1.42 9.65 15.06
CA LEU A 99 -0.87 10.62 14.13
C LEU A 99 0.35 11.35 14.73
N ARG A 100 0.27 11.80 15.99
CA ARG A 100 1.36 12.48 16.66
C ARG A 100 2.56 11.57 16.89
N ASN A 101 2.34 10.35 17.38
CA ASN A 101 3.41 9.41 17.68
C ASN A 101 4.14 8.88 16.43
N HIS A 102 3.48 8.92 15.26
CA HIS A 102 4.06 8.42 14.02
C HIS A 102 4.29 9.54 12.99
N TRP A 103 4.31 10.80 13.43
CA TRP A 103 4.31 11.95 12.52
C TRP A 103 5.49 11.92 11.54
N GLU A 104 6.71 11.76 12.05
CA GLU A 104 7.92 11.67 11.24
C GLU A 104 7.85 10.50 10.25
N ALA A 105 7.42 9.35 10.73
CA ALA A 105 7.27 8.15 9.90
C ALA A 105 6.16 8.29 8.84
N LEU A 106 5.12 9.06 9.11
CA LEU A 106 4.07 9.38 8.13
C LEU A 106 4.55 10.34 7.04
N GLY A 107 5.60 11.13 7.31
CA GLY A 107 6.22 12.04 6.35
C GLY A 107 7.24 11.39 5.40
N VAL A 108 7.74 10.20 5.71
CA VAL A 108 8.85 9.55 4.96
C VAL A 108 8.56 9.40 3.47
N PHE A 109 7.31 9.11 3.08
CA PHE A 109 6.94 8.89 1.68
C PHE A 109 7.19 10.12 0.77
N VAL A 110 7.29 11.32 1.33
CA VAL A 110 7.56 12.56 0.57
C VAL A 110 9.01 12.62 0.09
N ASN A 111 9.91 11.97 0.83
CA ASN A 111 11.36 12.03 0.58
C ASN A 111 11.83 11.02 -0.49
N ASP A 112 11.01 10.03 -0.83
CA ASP A 112 11.32 9.06 -1.87
C ASP A 112 10.05 8.68 -2.64
N GLY A 113 10.02 8.93 -3.93
CA GLY A 113 8.89 8.61 -4.81
C GLY A 113 8.59 7.11 -4.94
N ARG A 114 9.51 6.22 -4.53
CA ARG A 114 9.33 4.76 -4.53
C ARG A 114 8.52 4.28 -3.33
N ILE A 115 8.56 5.01 -2.21
CA ILE A 115 7.84 4.66 -0.99
C ILE A 115 6.35 4.97 -1.18
N PRO A 116 5.43 4.00 -1.07
CA PRO A 116 4.01 4.26 -1.17
C PRO A 116 3.48 4.98 0.09
N ILE A 117 2.44 5.80 -0.07
CA ILE A 117 1.78 6.50 1.04
C ILE A 117 1.12 5.53 2.04
N ASP A 118 0.76 4.33 1.58
CA ASP A 118 0.18 3.27 2.40
C ASP A 118 0.71 1.89 2.01
N ASN A 119 0.51 0.90 2.87
CA ASN A 119 0.92 -0.47 2.63
C ASN A 119 -0.24 -1.38 2.16
N ASN A 120 -1.33 -0.81 1.65
CA ASN A 120 -2.51 -1.56 1.21
C ASN A 120 -2.20 -2.63 0.15
N SER A 121 -1.15 -2.43 -0.66
CA SER A 121 -0.70 -3.42 -1.63
C SER A 121 -0.16 -4.68 -0.96
N VAL A 122 0.61 -4.53 0.11
CA VAL A 122 1.18 -5.63 0.91
C VAL A 122 0.07 -6.31 1.73
N GLU A 123 -0.81 -5.53 2.36
CA GLU A 123 -1.92 -6.07 3.14
C GLU A 123 -2.85 -6.95 2.29
N ARG A 124 -3.07 -6.57 1.03
CA ARG A 124 -3.86 -7.39 0.10
C ARG A 124 -3.22 -8.75 -0.19
N LEU A 125 -1.89 -8.81 -0.25
CA LEU A 125 -1.17 -10.08 -0.39
C LEU A 125 -1.30 -10.92 0.90
N MET A 126 -1.14 -10.30 2.06
CA MET A 126 -1.30 -10.97 3.35
C MET A 126 -2.73 -11.48 3.59
N LYS A 127 -3.74 -10.89 2.94
CA LYS A 127 -5.11 -11.40 3.00
C LYS A 127 -5.23 -12.85 2.50
N GLN A 128 -4.45 -13.24 1.50
CA GLN A 128 -4.44 -14.62 1.00
C GLN A 128 -3.94 -15.59 2.08
N VAL A 129 -2.88 -15.22 2.80
CA VAL A 129 -2.35 -16.01 3.92
C VAL A 129 -3.38 -16.11 5.04
N ALA A 130 -4.02 -14.99 5.39
CA ALA A 130 -5.03 -14.96 6.45
C ALA A 130 -6.27 -15.81 6.12
N MET A 131 -6.69 -15.83 4.86
CA MET A 131 -7.77 -16.68 4.37
C MET A 131 -7.34 -18.16 4.33
N GLY A 132 -6.15 -18.43 3.80
CA GLY A 132 -5.59 -19.78 3.73
C GLY A 132 -5.43 -20.40 5.12
N ARG A 133 -4.96 -19.64 6.10
CA ARG A 133 -4.84 -20.11 7.49
C ARG A 133 -6.17 -20.61 8.08
N LYS A 134 -7.30 -20.02 7.68
CA LYS A 134 -8.62 -20.47 8.10
C LYS A 134 -9.07 -21.77 7.39
N ALA A 135 -8.61 -21.97 6.15
CA ALA A 135 -9.00 -23.11 5.32
C ALA A 135 -8.05 -24.30 5.47
N TRP A 136 -6.76 -24.06 5.67
CA TRP A 136 -5.73 -25.11 5.67
C TRP A 136 -5.54 -25.79 7.03
N LEU A 137 -6.12 -25.26 8.10
CA LEU A 137 -6.09 -25.75 9.48
C LEU A 137 -4.67 -25.90 10.07
N PHE A 138 -3.72 -26.51 9.34
CA PHE A 138 -2.36 -26.80 9.81
C PHE A 138 -1.31 -26.41 8.75
N VAL A 139 -0.13 -26.03 9.23
CA VAL A 139 1.10 -25.83 8.44
C VAL A 139 2.14 -26.91 8.76
N CYS A 140 1.77 -27.84 9.63
CA CYS A 140 2.51 -29.00 10.10
C CYS A 140 3.80 -28.70 10.87
N SER A 141 4.74 -27.93 10.32
CA SER A 141 6.03 -27.59 10.95
C SER A 141 6.49 -26.19 10.57
N VAL A 142 7.58 -25.73 11.19
CA VAL A 142 8.23 -24.44 10.84
C VAL A 142 8.74 -24.50 9.40
N GLU A 143 9.39 -25.60 9.02
CA GLU A 143 9.92 -25.82 7.66
C GLU A 143 8.80 -25.83 6.63
N GLY A 144 7.66 -26.47 6.92
CA GLY A 144 6.47 -26.44 6.07
C GLY A 144 5.91 -25.02 5.90
N GLY A 145 5.98 -24.20 6.95
CA GLY A 145 5.64 -22.78 6.91
C GLY A 145 6.56 -21.99 6.00
N GLU A 146 7.85 -22.19 6.09
CA GLU A 146 8.86 -21.52 5.24
C GLU A 146 8.71 -21.91 3.77
N GLN A 147 8.54 -23.21 3.47
CA GLN A 147 8.27 -23.69 2.12
C GLN A 147 6.99 -23.08 1.53
N SER A 148 5.92 -23.04 2.33
CA SER A 148 4.65 -22.41 1.92
C SER A 148 4.83 -20.92 1.63
N ALA A 149 5.61 -20.20 2.45
CA ALA A 149 5.91 -18.79 2.25
C ALA A 149 6.71 -18.55 0.96
N MET A 150 7.70 -19.40 0.66
CA MET A 150 8.48 -19.34 -0.59
C MET A 150 7.57 -19.55 -1.82
N LEU A 151 6.75 -20.60 -1.81
CA LEU A 151 5.81 -20.87 -2.91
C LEU A 151 4.78 -19.76 -3.09
N MET A 152 4.26 -19.19 -2.00
CA MET A 152 3.36 -18.03 -2.05
C MET A 152 4.04 -16.81 -2.62
N THR A 153 5.31 -16.57 -2.29
CA THR A 153 6.09 -15.46 -2.84
C THR A 153 6.25 -15.61 -4.34
N LEU A 154 6.62 -16.79 -4.80
CA LEU A 154 6.78 -17.11 -6.22
C LEU A 154 5.45 -16.94 -6.98
N ALA A 155 4.38 -17.53 -6.50
CA ALA A 155 3.05 -17.43 -7.10
C ALA A 155 2.50 -15.98 -7.10
N SER A 156 2.75 -15.22 -6.02
CA SER A 156 2.35 -13.82 -5.94
C SER A 156 3.14 -12.93 -6.89
N SER A 157 4.44 -13.20 -7.05
CA SER A 157 5.29 -12.51 -8.02
C SER A 157 4.83 -12.77 -9.45
N ALA A 158 4.59 -14.03 -9.82
CA ALA A 158 4.04 -14.39 -11.12
C ALA A 158 2.72 -13.65 -11.44
N ARG A 159 1.79 -13.60 -10.47
CA ARG A 159 0.53 -12.86 -10.61
C ARG A 159 0.71 -11.35 -10.80
N ARG A 160 1.71 -10.74 -10.17
CA ARG A 160 2.02 -9.31 -10.33
C ARG A 160 2.55 -8.99 -11.71
N HIS A 161 3.19 -9.96 -12.37
CA HIS A 161 3.68 -9.87 -13.74
C HIS A 161 2.66 -10.37 -14.79
N ASP A 162 1.41 -10.69 -14.37
CA ASP A 162 0.32 -11.21 -15.20
C ASP A 162 0.58 -12.56 -15.82
N LEU A 163 1.48 -13.34 -15.25
CA LEU A 163 1.81 -14.66 -15.74
C LEU A 163 0.73 -15.69 -15.33
N ASP A 164 0.57 -16.71 -16.13
CA ASP A 164 -0.08 -17.94 -15.70
C ASP A 164 0.80 -18.61 -14.65
N VAL A 165 0.29 -18.67 -13.43
CA VAL A 165 1.07 -19.17 -12.27
C VAL A 165 1.49 -20.62 -12.46
N TRP A 166 0.60 -21.43 -13.03
CA TRP A 166 0.90 -22.85 -13.26
C TRP A 166 2.03 -23.03 -14.27
N THR A 167 1.89 -22.39 -15.42
CA THR A 167 2.90 -22.47 -16.51
C THR A 167 4.25 -21.96 -16.02
N TYR A 168 4.27 -20.81 -15.34
CA TYR A 168 5.49 -20.23 -14.80
C TYR A 168 6.16 -21.12 -13.75
N VAL A 169 5.42 -21.54 -12.71
CA VAL A 169 5.98 -22.34 -11.61
C VAL A 169 6.45 -23.71 -12.12
N LYS A 170 5.70 -24.32 -13.03
CA LYS A 170 6.09 -25.60 -13.63
C LYS A 170 7.42 -25.47 -14.38
N ASP A 171 7.55 -24.47 -15.24
CA ASP A 171 8.78 -24.27 -16.03
C ASP A 171 9.98 -23.99 -15.13
N VAL A 172 9.83 -23.10 -14.13
CA VAL A 172 10.88 -22.80 -13.15
C VAL A 172 11.32 -24.06 -12.42
N LEU A 173 10.37 -24.92 -11.98
CA LEU A 173 10.71 -26.17 -11.30
C LEU A 173 11.40 -27.15 -12.25
N ASP A 174 10.93 -27.29 -13.48
CA ASP A 174 11.55 -28.17 -14.48
C ASP A 174 13.00 -27.74 -14.77
N GLN A 175 13.28 -26.45 -14.90
CA GLN A 175 14.63 -25.94 -15.10
C GLN A 175 15.54 -26.17 -13.89
N LEU A 176 15.04 -25.94 -12.68
CA LEU A 176 15.79 -26.21 -11.44
C LEU A 176 16.09 -27.70 -11.27
N LEU A 177 15.13 -28.58 -11.56
CA LEU A 177 15.33 -30.04 -11.53
C LEU A 177 16.30 -30.52 -12.61
N ALA A 178 16.38 -29.82 -13.75
CA ALA A 178 17.38 -30.06 -14.79
C ALA A 178 18.80 -29.54 -14.43
N GLY A 179 18.96 -28.92 -13.25
CA GLY A 179 20.25 -28.46 -12.74
C GLY A 179 20.59 -27.02 -13.16
N SER A 180 19.63 -26.23 -13.60
CA SER A 180 19.89 -24.81 -13.90
C SER A 180 20.34 -24.05 -12.65
N THR A 181 21.41 -23.29 -12.79
CA THR A 181 21.97 -22.39 -11.75
C THR A 181 21.78 -20.90 -12.09
N ASP A 182 21.18 -20.59 -13.24
CA ASP A 182 20.85 -19.23 -13.62
C ASP A 182 19.50 -18.81 -13.00
N TYR A 183 19.53 -18.52 -11.69
CA TYR A 183 18.33 -18.08 -10.96
C TYR A 183 17.82 -16.72 -11.42
N HIS A 184 18.67 -15.89 -12.06
CA HIS A 184 18.24 -14.59 -12.54
C HIS A 184 17.26 -14.69 -13.71
N SER A 185 17.52 -15.59 -14.66
CA SER A 185 16.62 -15.83 -15.80
C SER A 185 15.25 -16.37 -15.39
N LEU A 186 15.16 -16.98 -14.20
CA LEU A 186 13.91 -17.53 -13.65
C LEU A 186 13.05 -16.47 -12.94
N LEU A 187 13.54 -15.25 -12.72
CA LEU A 187 12.73 -14.18 -12.12
C LEU A 187 11.55 -13.81 -13.05
N PRO A 188 10.34 -13.54 -12.51
CA PRO A 188 9.15 -13.35 -13.31
C PRO A 188 9.24 -12.23 -14.36
N ASP A 189 9.95 -11.16 -14.06
CA ASP A 189 10.17 -10.01 -14.95
C ASP A 189 11.15 -10.35 -16.09
N VAL A 190 12.17 -11.14 -15.82
CA VAL A 190 13.16 -11.60 -16.80
C VAL A 190 12.62 -12.76 -17.65
N TRP A 191 11.85 -13.67 -17.01
CA TRP A 191 11.24 -14.83 -17.65
C TRP A 191 10.11 -14.46 -18.62
N LYS A 192 9.31 -13.45 -18.28
CA LYS A 192 8.11 -13.03 -19.01
C LYS A 192 8.34 -12.69 -20.49
N PRO A 193 9.39 -11.93 -20.90
CA PRO A 193 9.64 -11.60 -22.30
C PRO A 193 9.88 -12.82 -23.19
N ALA A 194 10.46 -13.88 -22.64
CA ALA A 194 10.72 -15.13 -23.38
C ALA A 194 9.48 -16.01 -23.52
N HIS A 195 8.42 -15.75 -22.74
CA HIS A 195 7.22 -16.58 -22.66
C HIS A 195 5.92 -15.76 -22.82
N PRO A 196 5.71 -15.10 -23.96
CA PRO A 196 4.55 -14.22 -24.20
C PRO A 196 3.21 -14.95 -24.08
N ASP A 197 3.17 -16.24 -24.45
CA ASP A 197 1.97 -17.09 -24.39
C ASP A 197 1.51 -17.39 -22.94
N ALA A 198 2.44 -17.28 -21.99
CA ALA A 198 2.13 -17.43 -20.56
C ALA A 198 1.55 -16.16 -19.91
N VAL A 199 1.46 -15.06 -20.66
CA VAL A 199 0.88 -13.80 -20.16
C VAL A 199 -0.64 -13.85 -20.26
N ARG A 200 -1.31 -13.66 -19.14
CA ARG A 200 -2.79 -13.61 -19.05
C ARG A 200 -3.32 -12.27 -19.55
N GLN A 201 -3.58 -12.14 -20.83
CA GLN A 201 -4.05 -10.92 -21.49
C GLN A 201 -5.32 -10.35 -20.83
N TYR A 202 -6.29 -11.19 -20.49
CA TYR A 202 -7.52 -10.78 -19.80
C TYR A 202 -7.26 -10.05 -18.46
N ARG A 203 -6.16 -10.35 -17.77
CA ARG A 203 -5.76 -9.66 -16.53
C ARG A 203 -5.23 -8.26 -16.81
N VAL A 204 -4.54 -8.08 -17.92
CA VAL A 204 -4.04 -6.78 -18.37
C VAL A 204 -5.23 -5.89 -18.73
N GLU A 205 -6.18 -6.41 -19.49
CA GLU A 205 -7.42 -5.72 -19.88
C GLU A 205 -8.28 -5.35 -18.66
N GLU A 206 -8.54 -6.30 -17.77
CA GLU A 206 -9.31 -6.07 -16.53
C GLU A 206 -8.71 -4.95 -15.69
N ARG A 207 -7.38 -4.87 -15.60
CA ARG A 207 -6.71 -3.78 -14.86
C ARG A 207 -6.84 -2.44 -15.55
N ARG A 208 -6.74 -2.40 -16.87
CA ARG A 208 -6.94 -1.19 -17.67
C ARG A 208 -8.35 -0.67 -17.50
N ASP A 209 -9.37 -1.51 -17.66
CA ASP A 209 -10.78 -1.14 -17.49
C ASP A 209 -11.07 -0.64 -16.06
N LYS A 210 -10.49 -1.29 -15.08
CA LYS A 210 -10.64 -0.87 -13.66
C LYS A 210 -9.99 0.47 -13.38
N ALA A 211 -8.85 0.75 -13.99
CA ALA A 211 -8.17 2.05 -13.89
C ALA A 211 -9.01 3.15 -14.55
N GLU A 212 -9.53 2.92 -15.74
CA GLU A 212 -10.41 3.85 -16.47
C GLU A 212 -11.68 4.18 -15.67
N ARG A 213 -12.39 3.15 -15.16
CA ARG A 213 -13.57 3.34 -14.30
C ARG A 213 -13.25 4.16 -13.05
N LYS A 214 -12.08 3.94 -12.43
CA LYS A 214 -11.64 4.71 -11.27
C LYS A 214 -11.37 6.18 -11.61
N GLN A 215 -10.77 6.45 -12.77
CA GLN A 215 -10.52 7.81 -13.26
C GLN A 215 -11.83 8.55 -13.55
N LEU A 216 -12.77 7.89 -14.25
CA LEU A 216 -14.10 8.45 -14.54
C LEU A 216 -14.87 8.76 -13.24
N ALA A 217 -14.87 7.84 -12.28
CA ALA A 217 -15.53 8.06 -10.99
C ALA A 217 -14.88 9.20 -10.19
N ALA A 218 -13.57 9.39 -10.30
CA ALA A 218 -12.87 10.52 -9.68
C ALA A 218 -13.21 11.85 -10.38
N ALA A 219 -13.28 11.85 -11.71
CA ALA A 219 -13.68 13.02 -12.48
C ALA A 219 -15.13 13.46 -12.15
N HIS A 220 -16.07 12.50 -12.11
CA HIS A 220 -17.46 12.76 -11.71
C HIS A 220 -17.57 13.35 -10.30
N ARG A 221 -16.81 12.83 -9.35
CA ARG A 221 -16.78 13.38 -7.97
C ARG A 221 -16.25 14.81 -7.93
N ARG A 222 -15.23 15.13 -8.74
CA ARG A 222 -14.70 16.49 -8.86
C ARG A 222 -15.70 17.49 -9.46
N LEU A 223 -16.42 17.07 -10.50
CA LEU A 223 -17.47 17.88 -11.13
C LEU A 223 -18.63 18.12 -10.16
N ALA A 224 -19.10 17.09 -9.46
CA ALA A 224 -20.14 17.20 -8.44
C ALA A 224 -19.73 18.10 -7.26
N ALA A 225 -18.46 18.06 -6.86
CA ALA A 225 -17.95 18.95 -5.81
C ALA A 225 -17.85 20.43 -6.27
N ARG A 226 -17.55 20.67 -7.56
CA ARG A 226 -17.57 22.04 -8.15
C ARG A 226 -18.98 22.60 -8.29
N ALA A 227 -19.96 21.78 -8.62
CA ALA A 227 -21.36 22.20 -8.78
C ALA A 227 -22.07 22.50 -7.45
N ARG A 228 -21.48 22.11 -6.31
CA ARG A 228 -21.98 22.39 -4.95
C ARG A 228 -21.35 23.62 -4.27
N ARG A 229 -20.43 24.28 -4.95
CA ARG A 229 -19.80 25.58 -4.56
C ARG A 229 -20.42 26.73 -5.33
#